data_8cd78f9dca5646c897378142099c4449
#
_entry.id   8cd78f9dca5646c897378142099c4449
#
_cell.length_a   1.000
_cell.length_b   1.000
_cell.length_c   1.000
_cell.angle_alpha   90.00
_cell.angle_beta   90.00
_cell.angle_gamma   90.00
#
_symmetry.space_group_name_H-M   'P 1'
#
loop_
_entity.id
_entity.type
_entity.pdbx_description
1 polymer ?
#
loop_
_entity_poly.entity_id
_entity_poly.type
_entity_poly.pdbx_seq_one_letter_code
_entity_poly.pdbx_strand_id
1 'polypeptide(L)'
;MIIDLHPEFGLELVMGIPYAYWLHERGELEKVRTVKGMNPFYYFCENVAEVYDYRTIDNGQWCLDDFPNNWIHHNALAIFGKGYGELTEKEKNQANGVLDYSKWKLPNYKEHYKNDEFKFDKPFIIVSNRYNIEHGQPPIGFFDRNSLYDMFN
;
A
#
# COMPACT_ATOMS: atom_id res chain seq x y z
N MET A 1 3.35 -7.94 -18.89
CA MET A 1 2.10 -7.36 -18.35
C MET A 1 2.34 -5.92 -17.95
N ILE A 2 1.36 -5.04 -18.15
CA ILE A 2 1.39 -3.67 -17.68
C ILE A 2 0.55 -3.57 -16.40
N ILE A 3 1.11 -3.03 -15.35
CA ILE A 3 0.41 -2.70 -14.10
C ILE A 3 0.06 -1.23 -14.14
N ASP A 4 -1.20 -0.88 -13.93
CA ASP A 4 -1.69 0.50 -13.96
C ASP A 4 -2.45 0.79 -12.65
N LEU A 5 -1.85 1.60 -11.77
CA LEU A 5 -2.28 1.74 -10.38
C LEU A 5 -2.21 3.19 -9.90
N HIS A 6 -3.27 3.64 -9.26
CA HIS A 6 -3.29 4.90 -8.50
C HIS A 6 -4.20 4.81 -7.26
N PRO A 7 -4.16 3.69 -6.50
CA PRO A 7 -4.98 3.51 -5.32
C PRO A 7 -4.48 4.33 -4.15
N GLU A 8 -5.12 4.21 -3.00
CA GLU A 8 -4.59 4.68 -1.74
C GLU A 8 -3.18 4.08 -1.49
N PHE A 9 -2.30 4.86 -0.87
CA PHE A 9 -0.87 4.52 -0.75
C PHE A 9 -0.61 3.17 -0.04
N GLY A 10 -1.32 2.94 1.08
CA GLY A 10 -1.15 1.68 1.84
C GLY A 10 -1.52 0.45 1.02
N LEU A 11 -2.50 0.59 0.16
CA LEU A 11 -2.93 -0.51 -0.71
C LEU A 11 -1.96 -0.77 -1.85
N GLU A 12 -1.42 0.28 -2.43
CA GLU A 12 -0.34 0.11 -3.40
C GLU A 12 0.84 -0.63 -2.77
N LEU A 13 1.21 -0.27 -1.51
CA LEU A 13 2.28 -0.96 -0.78
C LEU A 13 1.97 -2.43 -0.49
N VAL A 14 0.75 -2.76 -0.10
CA VAL A 14 0.37 -4.11 0.35
C VAL A 14 0.02 -5.03 -0.81
N MET A 15 -0.51 -4.49 -1.89
CA MET A 15 -1.04 -5.26 -3.02
C MET A 15 -0.30 -4.99 -4.32
N GLY A 16 -0.27 -3.75 -4.76
CA GLY A 16 0.24 -3.39 -6.09
C GLY A 16 1.72 -3.71 -6.26
N ILE A 17 2.54 -3.25 -5.35
CA ILE A 17 3.98 -3.46 -5.40
C ILE A 17 4.35 -4.94 -5.25
N PRO A 18 3.83 -5.70 -4.27
CA PRO A 18 4.16 -7.11 -4.16
C PRO A 18 3.72 -7.95 -5.36
N TYR A 19 2.60 -7.60 -5.98
CA TYR A 19 2.17 -8.27 -7.21
C TYR A 19 3.07 -7.93 -8.39
N ALA A 20 3.41 -6.65 -8.56
CA ALA A 20 4.33 -6.22 -9.59
C ALA A 20 5.72 -6.90 -9.44
N TYR A 21 6.22 -7.00 -8.21
CA TYR A 21 7.48 -7.68 -7.95
C TYR A 21 7.42 -9.19 -8.22
N TRP A 22 6.31 -9.83 -7.89
CA TRP A 22 6.08 -11.24 -8.24
C TRP A 22 6.09 -11.45 -9.76
N LEU A 23 5.46 -10.56 -10.54
CA LEU A 23 5.53 -10.57 -12.00
C LEU A 23 6.94 -10.32 -12.54
N HIS A 24 7.66 -9.38 -11.92
CA HIS A 24 9.05 -9.08 -12.29
C HIS A 24 9.95 -10.32 -12.16
N GLU A 25 9.87 -11.02 -11.05
CA GLU A 25 10.63 -12.25 -10.81
C GLU A 25 10.35 -13.37 -11.83
N ARG A 26 9.21 -13.32 -12.47
CA ARG A 26 8.80 -14.25 -13.53
C ARG A 26 9.15 -13.78 -14.94
N GLY A 27 9.68 -12.56 -15.06
CA GLY A 27 9.92 -11.94 -16.37
C GLY A 27 8.63 -11.53 -17.10
N GLU A 28 7.53 -11.39 -16.38
CA GLU A 28 6.21 -11.09 -16.94
C GLU A 28 5.84 -9.61 -16.80
N LEU A 29 6.56 -8.83 -15.98
CA LEU A 29 6.35 -7.40 -15.83
C LEU A 29 7.01 -6.62 -16.96
N GLU A 30 6.22 -5.87 -17.70
CA GLU A 30 6.66 -5.01 -18.80
C GLU A 30 6.77 -3.55 -18.38
N LYS A 31 5.78 -3.08 -17.64
CA LYS A 31 5.65 -1.67 -17.28
C LYS A 31 4.80 -1.47 -16.03
N VAL A 32 5.15 -0.44 -15.27
CA VAL A 32 4.30 0.09 -14.19
C VAL A 32 3.88 1.51 -14.53
N ARG A 33 2.59 1.80 -14.39
CA ARG A 33 2.03 3.16 -14.39
C ARG A 33 1.50 3.44 -12.99
N THR A 34 1.96 4.52 -12.39
CA THR A 34 1.68 4.79 -10.97
C THR A 34 1.62 6.29 -10.69
N VAL A 35 1.45 6.63 -9.43
CA VAL A 35 1.41 8.00 -8.92
C VAL A 35 2.82 8.58 -8.82
N LYS A 36 2.94 9.89 -8.96
CA LYS A 36 4.20 10.63 -8.77
C LYS A 36 4.83 10.35 -7.38
N GLY A 37 6.14 10.14 -7.36
CA GLY A 37 6.92 9.81 -6.18
C GLY A 37 6.99 8.31 -5.86
N MET A 38 6.38 7.45 -6.67
CA MET A 38 6.38 6.01 -6.45
C MET A 38 7.54 5.27 -7.11
N ASN A 39 8.27 5.91 -8.01
CA ASN A 39 9.38 5.28 -8.73
C ASN A 39 10.38 4.55 -7.80
N PRO A 40 10.80 5.08 -6.65
CA PRO A 40 11.70 4.36 -5.76
C PRO A 40 11.15 3.04 -5.23
N PHE A 41 9.83 2.90 -5.11
CA PHE A 41 9.20 1.67 -4.64
C PHE A 41 9.20 0.56 -5.70
N TYR A 42 9.33 0.94 -6.97
CA TYR A 42 9.39 0.02 -8.11
C TYR A 42 10.81 -0.10 -8.69
N TYR A 43 11.84 0.03 -7.86
CA TYR A 43 13.26 0.01 -8.25
C TYR A 43 13.65 -1.20 -9.13
N PHE A 44 12.89 -2.28 -9.06
CA PHE A 44 13.08 -3.49 -9.81
C PHE A 44 12.51 -3.44 -11.24
N CYS A 45 11.73 -2.42 -11.57
CA CYS A 45 11.11 -2.25 -12.89
C CYS A 45 11.82 -1.12 -13.65
N GLU A 46 12.39 -1.43 -14.81
CA GLU A 46 13.06 -0.43 -15.64
C GLU A 46 12.10 0.57 -16.27
N ASN A 47 10.85 0.17 -16.48
CA ASN A 47 9.85 0.98 -17.17
C ASN A 47 8.74 1.42 -16.21
N VAL A 48 9.05 2.41 -15.37
CA VAL A 48 8.08 3.02 -14.47
C VAL A 48 7.66 4.38 -15.03
N ALA A 49 6.35 4.58 -15.17
CA ALA A 49 5.77 5.84 -15.61
C ALA A 49 4.89 6.43 -14.49
N GLU A 50 5.31 7.55 -13.93
CA GLU A 50 4.56 8.31 -12.94
C GLU A 50 3.57 9.24 -13.67
N VAL A 51 2.39 8.70 -13.97
CA VAL A 51 1.40 9.37 -14.82
C VAL A 51 0.27 10.03 -14.04
N TYR A 52 0.14 9.74 -12.76
CA TYR A 52 -0.94 10.25 -11.93
C TYR A 52 -0.45 11.27 -10.91
N ASP A 53 -1.17 12.40 -10.80
CA ASP A 53 -0.94 13.42 -9.76
C ASP A 53 -1.78 13.19 -8.49
N TYR A 54 -2.66 12.21 -8.52
CA TYR A 54 -3.63 11.95 -7.44
C TYR A 54 -3.79 10.47 -7.20
N ARG A 55 -4.30 10.14 -6.03
CA ARG A 55 -4.70 8.79 -5.66
C ARG A 55 -6.22 8.70 -5.60
N THR A 56 -6.76 7.62 -6.12
CA THR A 56 -8.16 7.31 -5.92
C THR A 56 -8.33 6.67 -4.55
N ILE A 57 -9.08 7.35 -3.71
CA ILE A 57 -9.54 6.81 -2.41
C ILE A 57 -10.81 6.00 -2.64
N ASP A 58 -11.36 6.08 -3.84
CA ASP A 58 -12.66 5.52 -4.16
C ASP A 58 -12.59 4.03 -4.46
N ASN A 59 -13.42 3.30 -3.82
CA ASN A 59 -13.33 1.88 -3.50
C ASN A 59 -13.63 0.93 -4.67
N GLY A 60 -14.13 1.45 -5.78
CA GLY A 60 -14.52 0.63 -6.93
C GLY A 60 -13.39 0.33 -7.92
N GLN A 61 -12.27 1.06 -7.84
CA GLN A 61 -11.23 1.00 -8.88
C GLN A 61 -10.06 0.06 -8.54
N TRP A 62 -10.16 -0.69 -7.49
CA TRP A 62 -9.08 -1.52 -6.95
C TRP A 62 -9.08 -2.94 -7.48
N CYS A 63 -10.21 -3.32 -8.04
CA CYS A 63 -10.38 -4.59 -8.70
C CYS A 63 -10.06 -4.39 -10.17
N LEU A 64 -8.80 -4.33 -10.50
CA LEU A 64 -8.39 -4.66 -11.84
C LEU A 64 -8.67 -6.14 -12.00
N ASP A 65 -9.40 -6.53 -13.03
CA ASP A 65 -9.77 -7.93 -13.30
C ASP A 65 -8.54 -8.86 -13.34
N ASP A 66 -7.38 -8.28 -13.61
CA ASP A 66 -6.08 -8.96 -13.67
C ASP A 66 -5.37 -9.07 -12.31
N PHE A 67 -5.86 -8.41 -11.27
CA PHE A 67 -5.31 -8.55 -9.93
C PHE A 67 -5.73 -9.86 -9.30
N PRO A 68 -4.81 -10.62 -8.71
CA PRO A 68 -5.15 -11.88 -8.05
C PRO A 68 -6.03 -11.70 -6.81
N ASN A 69 -6.26 -10.47 -6.41
CA ASN A 69 -6.99 -10.09 -5.23
C ASN A 69 -8.13 -9.18 -5.59
N ASN A 70 -9.34 -9.67 -5.44
CA ASN A 70 -10.54 -8.83 -5.40
C ASN A 70 -10.64 -8.19 -4.02
N TRP A 71 -9.65 -7.41 -3.59
CA TRP A 71 -9.83 -6.68 -2.37
C TRP A 71 -10.70 -5.46 -2.62
N ILE A 72 -11.95 -5.64 -2.32
CA ILE A 72 -12.95 -4.59 -2.30
C ILE A 72 -12.99 -4.08 -0.87
N HIS A 73 -12.54 -2.87 -0.65
CA HIS A 73 -12.68 -2.19 0.61
C HIS A 73 -14.13 -2.24 1.11
N HIS A 74 -14.34 -2.21 2.42
CA HIS A 74 -15.61 -2.40 3.15
C HIS A 74 -16.82 -1.57 2.72
N ASN A 75 -16.77 -0.84 1.63
CA ASN A 75 -17.90 -0.08 1.13
C ASN A 75 -18.72 -0.87 0.11
N ALA A 76 -19.40 -1.89 0.61
CA ALA A 76 -20.32 -2.69 -0.19
C ALA A 76 -21.39 -1.83 -0.90
N LEU A 77 -21.81 -0.72 -0.30
CA LEU A 77 -22.77 0.20 -0.90
C LEU A 77 -22.20 0.86 -2.17
N ALA A 78 -20.93 1.27 -2.17
CA ALA A 78 -20.31 1.88 -3.34
C ALA A 78 -20.07 0.88 -4.48
N ILE A 79 -19.83 -0.38 -4.15
CA ILE A 79 -19.45 -1.42 -5.12
C ILE A 79 -20.68 -2.12 -5.69
N PHE A 80 -21.61 -2.52 -4.82
CA PHE A 80 -22.76 -3.31 -5.17
C PHE A 80 -24.09 -2.54 -5.12
N GLY A 81 -24.09 -1.29 -4.68
CA GLY A 81 -25.30 -0.52 -4.42
C GLY A 81 -26.18 -1.08 -3.30
N LYS A 82 -25.59 -1.91 -2.42
CA LYS A 82 -26.29 -2.63 -1.36
C LYS A 82 -25.55 -2.50 -0.03
N GLY A 83 -26.28 -2.58 1.07
CA GLY A 83 -25.66 -2.73 2.40
C GLY A 83 -25.00 -4.12 2.54
N TYR A 84 -23.99 -4.24 3.40
CA TYR A 84 -23.25 -5.49 3.59
C TYR A 84 -24.16 -6.68 3.97
N GLY A 85 -25.22 -6.43 4.74
CA GLY A 85 -26.20 -7.45 5.13
C GLY A 85 -27.06 -7.98 3.97
N GLU A 86 -27.12 -7.25 2.87
CA GLU A 86 -27.93 -7.61 1.68
C GLU A 86 -27.10 -8.35 0.63
N LEU A 87 -25.78 -8.51 0.89
CA LEU A 87 -24.89 -9.19 -0.03
C LEU A 87 -25.08 -10.70 0.02
N THR A 88 -25.00 -11.33 -1.15
CA THR A 88 -24.84 -12.79 -1.24
C THR A 88 -23.49 -13.22 -0.68
N GLU A 89 -23.32 -14.49 -0.33
CA GLU A 89 -22.03 -15.02 0.14
C GLU A 89 -20.89 -14.81 -0.88
N LYS A 90 -21.21 -14.88 -2.17
CA LYS A 90 -20.23 -14.57 -3.23
C LYS A 90 -19.82 -13.10 -3.20
N GLU A 91 -20.77 -12.19 -3.06
CA GLU A 91 -20.51 -10.75 -2.96
C GLU A 91 -19.77 -10.40 -1.66
N LYS A 92 -20.10 -11.04 -0.54
CA LYS A 92 -19.36 -10.90 0.72
C LYS A 92 -17.91 -11.36 0.59
N ASN A 93 -17.69 -12.49 -0.05
CA ASN A 93 -16.34 -12.98 -0.30
C ASN A 93 -15.54 -12.03 -1.21
N GLN A 94 -16.19 -11.44 -2.20
CA GLN A 94 -15.58 -10.39 -3.02
C GLN A 94 -15.31 -9.12 -2.20
N ALA A 95 -16.23 -8.72 -1.34
CA ALA A 95 -16.09 -7.54 -0.48
C ALA A 95 -15.03 -7.72 0.62
N ASN A 96 -14.83 -8.94 1.11
CA ASN A 96 -13.83 -9.23 2.14
C ASN A 96 -12.44 -9.55 1.59
N GLY A 97 -12.30 -9.68 0.29
CA GLY A 97 -11.07 -9.92 -0.49
C GLY A 97 -9.99 -10.69 0.25
N VAL A 98 -9.63 -11.84 -0.24
CA VAL A 98 -8.52 -12.62 0.32
C VAL A 98 -7.28 -12.35 -0.51
N LEU A 99 -6.22 -11.89 0.14
CA LEU A 99 -4.92 -11.71 -0.51
C LEU A 99 -4.40 -13.07 -1.01
N ASP A 100 -4.23 -13.19 -2.33
CA ASP A 100 -3.62 -14.40 -2.92
C ASP A 100 -2.11 -14.35 -2.77
N TYR A 101 -1.62 -14.83 -1.63
CA TYR A 101 -0.18 -14.87 -1.34
C TYR A 101 0.63 -15.75 -2.30
N SER A 102 0.00 -16.56 -3.16
CA SER A 102 0.72 -17.32 -4.19
C SER A 102 1.26 -16.44 -5.32
N LYS A 103 0.68 -15.24 -5.46
CA LYS A 103 1.06 -14.22 -6.45
C LYS A 103 1.52 -12.93 -5.80
N TRP A 104 2.21 -13.06 -4.68
CA TRP A 104 2.60 -11.94 -3.84
C TRP A 104 4.03 -12.14 -3.35
N LYS A 105 4.88 -11.16 -3.53
CA LYS A 105 6.25 -11.19 -3.04
C LYS A 105 6.72 -9.77 -2.75
N LEU A 106 7.21 -9.52 -1.54
CA LEU A 106 7.78 -8.22 -1.20
C LEU A 106 9.13 -8.01 -1.85
N PRO A 107 9.39 -6.84 -2.45
CA PRO A 107 10.73 -6.43 -2.84
C PRO A 107 11.67 -6.36 -1.64
N ASN A 108 12.94 -6.67 -1.84
CA ASN A 108 13.94 -6.57 -0.77
C ASN A 108 14.48 -5.14 -0.64
N TYR A 109 13.65 -4.24 -0.15
CA TYR A 109 14.01 -2.84 0.07
C TYR A 109 15.20 -2.68 1.02
N LYS A 110 15.29 -3.55 2.04
CA LYS A 110 16.38 -3.49 3.01
C LYS A 110 17.74 -3.70 2.34
N GLU A 111 17.83 -4.60 1.40
CA GLU A 111 19.07 -4.83 0.66
C GLU A 111 19.33 -3.75 -0.38
N HIS A 112 18.29 -3.35 -1.10
CA HIS A 112 18.42 -2.36 -2.17
C HIS A 112 18.79 -0.96 -1.65
N TYR A 113 18.17 -0.55 -0.54
CA TYR A 113 18.36 0.78 0.09
C TYR A 113 19.17 0.71 1.38
N LYS A 114 20.00 -0.30 1.55
CA LYS A 114 20.83 -0.40 2.74
C LYS A 114 21.69 0.86 2.89
N ASN A 115 21.76 1.34 4.11
CA ASN A 115 22.58 2.48 4.47
C ASN A 115 23.94 2.00 4.99
N ASP A 116 24.99 2.26 4.25
CA ASP A 116 26.36 1.94 4.64
C ASP A 116 27.09 3.13 5.30
N GLU A 117 26.47 4.32 5.30
CA GLU A 117 27.08 5.56 5.83
C GLU A 117 26.89 5.70 7.34
N PHE A 118 25.71 5.34 7.84
CA PHE A 118 25.38 5.48 9.26
C PHE A 118 25.46 4.13 9.97
N LYS A 119 26.51 3.94 10.75
CA LYS A 119 26.71 2.76 11.60
C LYS A 119 26.56 3.14 13.06
N PHE A 120 25.74 2.42 13.76
CA PHE A 120 25.51 2.62 15.19
C PHE A 120 26.09 1.43 15.96
N ASP A 121 27.12 1.69 16.75
CA ASP A 121 27.80 0.63 17.54
C ASP A 121 27.07 0.27 18.83
N LYS A 122 26.05 1.05 19.20
CA LYS A 122 25.26 0.85 20.41
C LYS A 122 23.80 0.59 20.07
N PRO A 123 23.08 -0.16 20.90
CA PRO A 123 21.63 -0.26 20.78
C PRO A 123 20.99 1.13 20.81
N PHE A 124 20.02 1.34 19.95
CA PHE A 124 19.25 2.59 19.89
C PHE A 124 17.77 2.30 19.74
N ILE A 125 16.95 3.27 20.15
CA ILE A 125 15.50 3.25 19.98
C ILE A 125 15.15 4.32 18.96
N ILE A 126 14.34 3.94 17.97
CA ILE A 126 13.75 4.90 17.03
C ILE A 126 12.37 5.24 17.54
N VAL A 127 12.15 6.53 17.83
CA VAL A 127 10.83 7.06 18.15
C VAL A 127 10.33 7.82 16.92
N SER A 128 9.27 7.31 16.31
CA SER A 128 8.58 7.99 15.23
C SER A 128 7.36 8.71 15.80
N ASN A 129 7.41 10.03 15.78
CA ASN A 129 6.29 10.85 16.22
C ASN A 129 5.56 11.40 15.00
N ARG A 130 4.32 10.98 14.80
CA ARG A 130 3.53 11.32 13.64
C ARG A 130 2.26 12.07 14.05
N TYR A 131 2.13 13.30 13.57
CA TYR A 131 0.90 14.06 13.68
C TYR A 131 0.03 13.76 12.46
N ASN A 132 -1.08 13.05 12.68
CA ASN A 132 -1.96 12.67 11.60
C ASN A 132 -3.39 13.15 11.89
N ILE A 133 -3.98 13.86 10.93
CA ILE A 133 -5.40 14.24 10.93
C ILE A 133 -6.06 13.51 9.77
N GLU A 134 -6.93 12.56 10.09
CA GLU A 134 -7.70 11.82 9.11
C GLU A 134 -9.19 12.01 9.35
N HIS A 135 -9.94 12.14 8.29
CA HIS A 135 -11.41 12.22 8.31
C HIS A 135 -11.99 13.31 9.23
N GLY A 136 -11.28 14.43 9.41
CA GLY A 136 -11.72 15.53 10.26
C GLY A 136 -11.74 15.23 11.77
N GLN A 137 -11.14 14.13 12.18
CA GLN A 137 -10.98 13.80 13.60
C GLN A 137 -9.81 14.57 14.22
N PRO A 138 -9.80 14.74 15.55
CA PRO A 138 -8.62 15.25 16.24
C PRO A 138 -7.38 14.42 15.90
N PRO A 139 -6.18 15.01 15.92
CA PRO A 139 -4.95 14.29 15.61
C PRO A 139 -4.75 13.14 16.61
N ILE A 140 -4.43 11.98 16.06
CA ILE A 140 -4.21 10.74 16.82
C ILE A 140 -2.82 10.17 16.54
N GLY A 141 -2.34 9.32 17.43
CA GLY A 141 -1.10 8.58 17.23
C GLY A 141 0.18 9.41 17.33
N PHE A 142 0.12 10.55 18.05
CA PHE A 142 1.30 11.35 18.33
C PHE A 142 1.53 11.52 19.84
N PHE A 143 2.78 11.72 20.21
CA PHE A 143 3.17 12.14 21.55
C PHE A 143 3.31 13.65 21.57
N ASP A 144 2.66 14.31 22.51
CA ASP A 144 2.88 15.73 22.75
C ASP A 144 4.27 15.97 23.39
N ARG A 145 4.65 17.24 23.49
CA ARG A 145 5.96 17.61 24.03
C ARG A 145 6.18 17.10 25.45
N ASN A 146 5.16 17.12 26.30
CA ASN A 146 5.29 16.70 27.69
C ASN A 146 5.44 15.18 27.76
N SER A 147 4.64 14.45 27.02
CA SER A 147 4.75 12.99 26.93
C SER A 147 6.13 12.54 26.45
N LEU A 148 6.71 13.22 25.45
CA LEU A 148 8.06 12.92 24.99
C LEU A 148 9.11 13.27 26.07
N TYR A 149 8.94 14.40 26.78
CA TYR A 149 9.81 14.77 27.87
C TYR A 149 9.78 13.73 28.99
N ASP A 150 8.62 13.30 29.42
CA ASP A 150 8.43 12.31 30.48
C ASP A 150 8.99 10.93 30.10
N MET A 151 8.98 10.60 28.81
CA MET A 151 9.52 9.34 28.30
C MET A 151 11.05 9.27 28.37
N PHE A 152 11.73 10.41 28.26
CA PHE A 152 13.20 10.46 28.14
C PHE A 152 13.91 11.07 29.36
N ASN A 153 13.21 11.46 30.40
CA ASN A 153 13.75 11.94 31.68
C ASN A 153 13.35 11.06 32.85
#